data_4b7e3ce9ba33764a072b4eeff7f3f577
#
_entry.id   4b7e3ce9ba33764a072b4eeff7f3f577
#
_cell.length_a   1.000
_cell.length_b   1.000
_cell.length_c   1.000
_cell.angle_alpha   90.00
_cell.angle_beta   90.00
_cell.angle_gamma   90.00
#
_symmetry.space_group_name_H-M   'P 1'
#
loop_
_entity.id
_entity.type
_entity.pdbx_description
1 polymer ?
#
loop_
_entity_poly.entity_id
_entity_poly.type
_entity_poly.pdbx_seq_one_letter_code
_entity_poly.pdbx_strand_id
1 'polypeptide(L)'
;MRKNNFYFLVVIIFINFFLLPVQSDDMFDLGKDVFLNKAVCSTCHTLADAGSNSQIGPNLNEIRPDKMTVMNTVANGIGVMPAYEDQLTPEEIEAVAHYVFTSAAN
;
A
#
# COMPACT_ATOMS: atom_id res chain seq x y z
N MET A 1 -27.17 21.13 35.91
CA MET A 1 -26.30 19.94 35.93
C MET A 1 -26.53 18.97 34.77
N ARG A 2 -27.73 18.82 34.24
CA ARG A 2 -28.00 17.91 33.08
C ARG A 2 -27.39 18.37 31.75
N LYS A 3 -27.12 19.66 31.55
CA LYS A 3 -26.59 20.20 30.29
C LYS A 3 -25.10 19.89 30.08
N ASN A 4 -24.30 19.69 31.10
CA ASN A 4 -22.88 19.43 31.00
C ASN A 4 -22.55 18.00 30.54
N ASN A 5 -23.40 17.03 30.87
CA ASN A 5 -23.17 15.64 30.49
C ASN A 5 -23.38 15.38 28.98
N PHE A 6 -24.28 16.14 28.34
CA PHE A 6 -24.53 16.01 26.90
C PHE A 6 -23.34 16.48 26.06
N TYR A 7 -22.76 17.64 26.42
CA TYR A 7 -21.58 18.16 25.70
C TYR A 7 -20.35 17.29 25.92
N PHE A 8 -20.19 16.71 27.10
CA PHE A 8 -19.08 15.81 27.41
C PHE A 8 -19.16 14.53 26.59
N LEU A 9 -20.35 13.94 26.44
CA LEU A 9 -20.58 12.76 25.59
C LEU A 9 -20.33 13.04 24.10
N VAL A 10 -20.76 14.19 23.59
CA VAL A 10 -20.53 14.58 22.19
C VAL A 10 -19.05 14.77 21.90
N VAL A 11 -18.31 15.37 22.83
CA VAL A 11 -16.85 15.56 22.69
C VAL A 11 -16.11 14.23 22.70
N ILE A 12 -16.50 13.27 23.54
CA ILE A 12 -15.89 11.93 23.57
C ILE A 12 -16.14 11.17 22.25
N ILE A 13 -17.35 11.26 21.69
CA ILE A 13 -17.68 10.63 20.40
C ILE A 13 -16.84 11.23 19.27
N PHE A 14 -16.62 12.55 19.28
CA PHE A 14 -15.79 13.24 18.29
C PHE A 14 -14.31 12.86 18.36
N ILE A 15 -13.76 12.73 19.57
CA ILE A 15 -12.35 12.32 19.79
C ILE A 15 -12.11 10.90 19.31
N ASN A 16 -13.05 9.98 19.55
CA ASN A 16 -12.95 8.59 19.10
C ASN A 16 -12.94 8.46 17.56
N PHE A 17 -13.61 9.33 16.85
CA PHE A 17 -13.63 9.33 15.38
C PHE A 17 -12.25 9.67 14.78
N PHE A 18 -11.48 10.57 15.42
CA PHE A 18 -10.14 10.96 14.95
C PHE A 18 -9.04 9.95 15.30
N LEU A 19 -9.30 8.99 16.18
CA LEU A 19 -8.32 7.99 16.64
C LEU A 19 -8.47 6.64 15.93
N LEU A 20 -9.30 6.55 14.87
CA LEU A 20 -9.44 5.32 14.10
C LEU A 20 -8.14 5.02 13.33
N PRO A 21 -7.63 3.78 13.41
CA PRO A 21 -6.45 3.39 12.65
C PRO A 21 -6.73 3.44 11.14
N VAL A 22 -5.67 3.64 10.34
CA VAL A 22 -5.75 3.55 8.88
C VAL A 22 -6.27 2.16 8.51
N GLN A 23 -7.35 2.11 7.73
CA GLN A 23 -7.97 0.86 7.28
C GLN A 23 -7.11 0.16 6.23
N SER A 24 -7.24 -1.17 6.12
CA SER A 24 -6.54 -1.96 5.09
C SER A 24 -6.89 -1.51 3.66
N ASP A 25 -8.11 -0.97 3.44
CA ASP A 25 -8.53 -0.41 2.16
C ASP A 25 -7.73 0.84 1.78
N ASP A 26 -7.40 1.69 2.77
CA ASP A 26 -6.56 2.88 2.54
C ASP A 26 -5.12 2.48 2.18
N MET A 27 -4.59 1.44 2.81
CA MET A 27 -3.28 0.88 2.47
C MET A 27 -3.26 0.28 1.07
N PHE A 28 -4.34 -0.41 0.67
CA PHE A 28 -4.49 -0.95 -0.67
C PHE A 28 -4.49 0.17 -1.72
N ASP A 29 -5.28 1.20 -1.52
CA ASP A 29 -5.40 2.33 -2.44
C ASP A 29 -4.08 3.11 -2.56
N LEU A 30 -3.41 3.37 -1.44
CA LEU A 30 -2.09 3.99 -1.44
C LEU A 30 -1.07 3.12 -2.19
N GLY A 31 -1.09 1.82 -1.94
CA GLY A 31 -0.20 0.87 -2.62
C GLY A 31 -0.44 0.81 -4.12
N LYS A 32 -1.70 0.85 -4.54
CA LYS A 32 -2.06 0.92 -5.96
C LYS A 32 -1.57 2.21 -6.62
N ASP A 33 -1.68 3.35 -5.93
CA ASP A 33 -1.16 4.61 -6.41
C ASP A 33 0.37 4.60 -6.53
N VAL A 34 1.08 4.03 -5.56
CA VAL A 34 2.53 3.84 -5.64
C VAL A 34 2.90 2.97 -6.85
N PHE A 35 2.20 1.86 -7.04
CA PHE A 35 2.43 0.92 -8.14
C PHE A 35 2.26 1.57 -9.51
N LEU A 36 1.22 2.37 -9.68
CA LEU A 36 0.85 2.97 -10.97
C LEU A 36 1.54 4.32 -11.22
N ASN A 37 1.66 5.17 -10.22
CA ASN A 37 1.98 6.58 -10.41
C ASN A 37 3.29 7.04 -9.79
N LYS A 38 3.65 6.55 -8.60
CA LYS A 38 4.83 7.02 -7.89
C LYS A 38 6.10 6.26 -8.28
N ALA A 39 6.06 4.95 -8.21
CA ALA A 39 7.20 4.10 -8.56
C ALA A 39 7.07 3.48 -9.95
N VAL A 40 5.91 3.59 -10.57
CA VAL A 40 5.57 3.09 -11.92
C VAL A 40 6.00 1.63 -12.14
N CYS A 41 5.72 0.77 -11.16
CA CYS A 41 6.01 -0.66 -11.20
C CYS A 41 5.37 -1.36 -12.42
N SER A 42 4.24 -0.81 -12.86
CA SER A 42 3.49 -1.25 -14.05
C SER A 42 4.30 -1.18 -15.34
N THR A 43 5.36 -0.37 -15.37
CA THR A 43 6.27 -0.27 -16.54
C THR A 43 7.00 -1.59 -16.77
N CYS A 44 7.29 -2.36 -15.73
CA CYS A 44 8.07 -3.58 -15.79
C CYS A 44 7.30 -4.85 -15.44
N HIS A 45 6.28 -4.76 -14.59
CA HIS A 45 5.58 -5.92 -14.06
C HIS A 45 4.17 -6.08 -14.60
N THR A 46 3.78 -7.33 -14.84
CA THR A 46 2.38 -7.72 -15.04
C THR A 46 1.70 -7.84 -13.68
N LEU A 47 0.56 -7.17 -13.53
CA LEU A 47 -0.35 -7.31 -12.40
C LEU A 47 -1.77 -6.98 -12.89
N ALA A 48 -2.66 -7.99 -12.90
CA ALA A 48 -3.99 -7.88 -13.48
C ALA A 48 -4.83 -6.76 -12.85
N ASP A 49 -4.81 -6.63 -11.51
CA ASP A 49 -5.56 -5.57 -10.81
C ASP A 49 -5.14 -4.17 -11.24
N ALA A 50 -3.89 -3.98 -11.57
CA ALA A 50 -3.35 -2.70 -12.05
C ALA A 50 -3.54 -2.50 -13.56
N GLY A 51 -4.05 -3.48 -14.28
CA GLY A 51 -4.15 -3.43 -15.74
C GLY A 51 -2.81 -3.42 -16.45
N SER A 52 -1.74 -3.87 -15.80
CA SER A 52 -0.40 -3.87 -16.37
C SER A 52 -0.02 -5.23 -16.96
N ASN A 53 0.65 -5.21 -18.12
CA ASN A 53 0.98 -6.39 -18.90
C ASN A 53 2.47 -6.47 -19.27
N SER A 54 3.33 -5.66 -18.67
CA SER A 54 4.74 -5.67 -19.02
C SER A 54 5.43 -6.95 -18.58
N GLN A 55 6.33 -7.43 -19.41
CA GLN A 55 7.11 -8.67 -19.21
C GLN A 55 8.59 -8.39 -18.96
N ILE A 56 8.97 -7.14 -18.68
CA ILE A 56 10.36 -6.78 -18.38
C ILE A 56 10.78 -7.39 -17.05
N GLY A 57 9.94 -7.26 -16.03
CA GLY A 57 10.09 -7.92 -14.74
C GLY A 57 9.23 -9.17 -14.62
N PRO A 58 9.34 -9.91 -13.51
CA PRO A 58 8.48 -11.06 -13.25
C PRO A 58 6.99 -10.70 -13.24
N ASN A 59 6.17 -11.63 -13.73
CA ASN A 59 4.71 -11.55 -13.64
C ASN A 59 4.29 -11.81 -12.19
N LEU A 60 3.76 -10.78 -11.53
CA LEU A 60 3.43 -10.83 -10.11
C LEU A 60 2.24 -11.76 -9.81
N ASN A 61 1.30 -11.91 -10.73
CA ASN A 61 0.20 -12.88 -10.59
C ASN A 61 0.70 -14.33 -10.62
N GLU A 62 1.79 -14.60 -11.32
CA GLU A 62 2.39 -15.95 -11.40
C GLU A 62 3.23 -16.25 -10.16
N ILE A 63 4.15 -15.34 -9.79
CA ILE A 63 5.08 -15.60 -8.69
C ILE A 63 4.45 -15.41 -7.30
N ARG A 64 3.41 -14.60 -7.18
CA ARG A 64 2.68 -14.36 -5.93
C ARG A 64 3.60 -14.13 -4.73
N PRO A 65 4.41 -13.08 -4.75
CA PRO A 65 5.40 -12.86 -3.71
C PRO A 65 4.74 -12.56 -2.36
N ASP A 66 5.39 -12.97 -1.27
CA ASP A 66 4.94 -12.57 0.05
C ASP A 66 5.24 -11.09 0.32
N LYS A 67 4.54 -10.52 1.29
CA LYS A 67 4.63 -9.09 1.61
C LYS A 67 6.05 -8.66 2.00
N MET A 68 6.74 -9.46 2.80
CA MET A 68 8.09 -9.13 3.25
C MET A 68 9.10 -9.15 2.10
N THR A 69 8.98 -10.12 1.20
CA THR A 69 9.82 -10.18 -0.01
C THR A 69 9.61 -8.93 -0.87
N VAL A 70 8.37 -8.50 -1.07
CA VAL A 70 8.08 -7.26 -1.82
C VAL A 70 8.70 -6.05 -1.13
N MET A 71 8.51 -5.91 0.19
CA MET A 71 9.08 -4.78 0.95
C MET A 71 10.60 -4.70 0.78
N ASN A 72 11.30 -5.81 0.98
CA ASN A 72 12.75 -5.86 0.88
C ASN A 72 13.25 -5.59 -0.56
N THR A 73 12.58 -6.16 -1.55
CA THR A 73 12.96 -5.99 -2.95
C THR A 73 12.71 -4.56 -3.44
N VAL A 74 11.59 -3.95 -3.05
CA VAL A 74 11.29 -2.55 -3.39
C VAL A 74 12.30 -1.61 -2.72
N ALA A 75 12.61 -1.83 -1.45
CA ALA A 75 13.57 -1.00 -0.74
C ALA A 75 14.98 -1.08 -1.32
N ASN A 76 15.47 -2.28 -1.59
CA ASN A 76 16.87 -2.53 -1.92
C ASN A 76 17.15 -2.69 -3.42
N GLY A 77 16.13 -2.94 -4.22
CA GLY A 77 16.29 -3.29 -5.64
C GLY A 77 16.84 -4.70 -5.84
N ILE A 78 16.80 -5.18 -7.07
CA ILE A 78 17.41 -6.43 -7.50
C ILE A 78 17.67 -6.40 -9.01
N GLY A 79 18.89 -6.72 -9.45
CA GLY A 79 19.24 -6.69 -10.86
C GLY A 79 18.98 -5.31 -11.48
N VAL A 80 18.17 -5.27 -12.53
CA VAL A 80 17.78 -4.01 -13.20
C VAL A 80 16.66 -3.26 -12.48
N MET A 81 15.98 -3.89 -11.52
CA MET A 81 14.97 -3.22 -10.71
C MET A 81 15.65 -2.25 -9.73
N PRO A 82 15.36 -0.95 -9.79
CA PRO A 82 16.00 0.02 -8.91
C PRO A 82 15.56 -0.12 -7.45
N ALA A 83 16.38 0.40 -6.55
CA ALA A 83 16.04 0.56 -5.14
C ALA A 83 15.19 1.83 -4.95
N TYR A 84 14.13 1.72 -4.16
CA TYR A 84 13.20 2.82 -3.92
C TYR A 84 13.26 3.38 -2.48
N GLU A 85 14.19 2.90 -1.67
CA GLU A 85 14.31 3.32 -0.26
C GLU A 85 14.43 4.84 -0.08
N ASP A 86 15.14 5.51 -1.02
CA ASP A 86 15.34 6.96 -0.98
C ASP A 86 14.22 7.75 -1.70
N GLN A 87 13.34 7.08 -2.42
CA GLN A 87 12.28 7.70 -3.23
C GLN A 87 10.88 7.55 -2.63
N LEU A 88 10.66 6.49 -1.87
CA LEU A 88 9.40 6.18 -1.22
C LEU A 88 9.55 6.24 0.30
N THR A 89 8.51 6.68 0.98
CA THR A 89 8.46 6.60 2.45
C THR A 89 8.32 5.13 2.89
N PRO A 90 8.70 4.79 4.13
CA PRO A 90 8.46 3.45 4.67
C PRO A 90 6.99 3.02 4.59
N GLU A 91 6.06 3.96 4.78
CA GLU A 91 4.62 3.70 4.65
C GLU A 91 4.23 3.37 3.20
N GLU A 92 4.79 4.06 2.24
CA GLU A 92 4.55 3.80 0.82
C GLU A 92 5.10 2.45 0.38
N ILE A 93 6.27 2.05 0.89
CA ILE A 93 6.85 0.73 0.65
C ILE A 93 5.96 -0.37 1.24
N GLU A 94 5.50 -0.19 2.46
CA GLU A 94 4.57 -1.12 3.09
C GLU A 94 3.24 -1.20 2.32
N ALA A 95 2.73 -0.07 1.87
CA ALA A 95 1.48 0.00 1.13
C ALA A 95 1.57 -0.72 -0.23
N VAL A 96 2.64 -0.50 -1.00
CA VAL A 96 2.80 -1.19 -2.29
C VAL A 96 3.00 -2.69 -2.08
N ALA A 97 3.69 -3.10 -1.03
CA ALA A 97 3.83 -4.51 -0.68
C ALA A 97 2.48 -5.15 -0.33
N HIS A 98 1.68 -4.45 0.46
CA HIS A 98 0.31 -4.89 0.78
C HIS A 98 -0.55 -5.01 -0.48
N TYR A 99 -0.50 -4.02 -1.35
CA TYR A 99 -1.22 -4.01 -2.63
C TYR A 99 -0.84 -5.20 -3.52
N VAL A 100 0.46 -5.41 -3.75
CA VAL A 100 0.96 -6.50 -4.59
C VAL A 100 0.59 -7.86 -4.00
N PHE A 101 0.84 -8.06 -2.71
CA PHE A 101 0.49 -9.30 -2.01
C PHE A 101 -1.00 -9.64 -2.13
N THR A 102 -1.85 -8.64 -1.91
CA THR A 102 -3.31 -8.83 -1.96
C THR A 102 -3.80 -9.07 -3.38
N SER A 103 -3.37 -8.26 -4.35
CA SER A 103 -3.86 -8.32 -5.73
C SER A 103 -3.29 -9.50 -6.52
N ALA A 104 -2.07 -9.92 -6.24
CA ALA A 104 -1.45 -11.06 -6.95
C ALA A 104 -2.11 -12.40 -6.61
N ALA A 105 -2.80 -12.48 -5.48
CA ALA A 105 -3.50 -13.69 -5.03
C ALA A 105 -4.84 -13.92 -5.73
N ASN A 106 -5.37 -12.94 -6.47
CA ASN A 106 -6.69 -12.99 -7.13
C ASN A 106 -6.61 -13.38 -8.60
#